data_06741423af56719ff54d79bc01542e21
#
_entry.id   06741423af56719ff54d79bc01542e21
#
_cell.length_a   1.000
_cell.length_b   1.000
_cell.length_c   1.000
_cell.angle_alpha   90.00
_cell.angle_beta   90.00
_cell.angle_gamma   90.00
#
_symmetry.space_group_name_H-M   'P 1'
#
loop_
_entity.id
_entity.type
_entity.pdbx_description
1 polymer ?
#
loop_
_entity_poly.entity_id
_entity_poly.type
_entity_poly.pdbx_seq_one_letter_code
_entity_poly.pdbx_strand_id
1 'polypeptide(L)'
;MLRDDSAALQSHPMRKRDPAQPHLPFDPMPDRVEPALAVLKPKPPRGPEWAWEIKWDGYRIAVHASPSGVKVITRGGLDWTSRFPVIAEAARALGSGSMILDGEAVMGDEAGRSDFNLLQKSLGASGKHGGALASPAIMFAFDLLYFDGHDLRRLSQQERRQLLETVIPPDGEGGIQLSDEFDADPVIIFEQACALGLEGIVGKRRDSPYRSGRTGDWVKIKCVTKAAFVIVGYEPGRSFGGFSRLLLAAYEDDQLRYVGGVGTGFKEQDTLRLGALMDKLPWRRKQPPVGYSGRSQIVWLQPKLIADIEFRGWTRDNKLRHSSFKRLAERQDHADVYRL
;
A
#
# COMPACT_ATOMS: atom_id res chain seq x y z
N MET A 1 -8.29 -45.77 -13.40
CA MET A 1 -9.17 -44.78 -14.05
C MET A 1 -9.61 -43.81 -12.97
N LEU A 2 -8.87 -42.74 -12.80
CA LEU A 2 -9.24 -41.60 -11.95
C LEU A 2 -10.27 -40.76 -12.74
N ARG A 3 -11.45 -40.56 -12.17
CA ARG A 3 -12.45 -39.69 -12.76
C ARG A 3 -11.92 -38.26 -12.69
N ASP A 4 -11.96 -37.60 -13.80
CA ASP A 4 -11.68 -36.18 -13.97
C ASP A 4 -12.76 -35.37 -13.22
N ASP A 5 -12.42 -34.87 -12.01
CA ASP A 5 -13.32 -34.06 -11.18
C ASP A 5 -13.37 -32.57 -11.63
N SER A 6 -12.73 -32.22 -12.74
CA SER A 6 -12.76 -30.87 -13.30
C SER A 6 -14.15 -30.40 -13.77
N ALA A 7 -15.10 -31.35 -13.88
CA ALA A 7 -16.50 -31.02 -14.25
C ALA A 7 -17.37 -30.53 -13.06
N ALA A 8 -16.92 -30.68 -11.81
CA ALA A 8 -17.73 -30.34 -10.63
C ALA A 8 -17.80 -28.84 -10.34
N LEU A 9 -16.89 -28.01 -10.90
CA LEU A 9 -16.83 -26.55 -10.68
C LEU A 9 -17.59 -25.73 -11.74
N GLN A 10 -18.24 -26.40 -12.69
CA GLN A 10 -19.05 -25.73 -13.74
C GLN A 10 -20.53 -25.69 -13.36
N SER A 11 -20.89 -25.22 -12.18
CA SER A 11 -22.28 -24.94 -11.87
C SER A 11 -22.69 -23.63 -12.51
N HIS A 12 -23.35 -23.72 -13.67
CA HIS A 12 -23.91 -22.53 -14.31
C HIS A 12 -25.08 -21.97 -13.48
N PRO A 13 -25.06 -20.67 -13.10
CA PRO A 13 -26.17 -20.07 -12.32
C PRO A 13 -27.52 -20.03 -13.07
N MET A 14 -27.56 -20.52 -14.31
CA MET A 14 -28.79 -20.57 -15.16
C MET A 14 -29.39 -21.97 -15.34
N ARG A 15 -29.00 -22.98 -14.58
CA ARG A 15 -29.75 -24.24 -14.59
C ARG A 15 -31.14 -24.00 -14.04
N LYS A 16 -32.19 -24.35 -14.84
CA LYS A 16 -33.58 -24.40 -14.34
C LYS A 16 -33.57 -25.24 -13.06
N ARG A 17 -34.00 -24.63 -11.97
CA ARG A 17 -34.09 -25.29 -10.66
C ARG A 17 -35.01 -26.49 -10.72
N ASP A 18 -34.61 -27.57 -10.11
CA ASP A 18 -35.50 -28.67 -9.78
C ASP A 18 -36.54 -28.14 -8.77
N PRO A 19 -37.86 -28.21 -9.07
CA PRO A 19 -38.89 -27.74 -8.15
C PRO A 19 -38.89 -28.49 -6.78
N ALA A 20 -38.24 -29.64 -6.70
CA ALA A 20 -38.11 -30.41 -5.48
C ALA A 20 -36.89 -30.03 -4.61
N GLN A 21 -35.99 -29.17 -5.10
CA GLN A 21 -34.88 -28.66 -4.29
C GLN A 21 -35.35 -27.58 -3.32
N PRO A 22 -34.92 -27.66 -2.03
CA PRO A 22 -35.17 -26.58 -1.08
C PRO A 22 -34.69 -25.25 -1.66
N HIS A 23 -35.48 -24.19 -1.55
CA HIS A 23 -35.09 -22.86 -1.92
C HIS A 23 -33.93 -22.40 -1.04
N LEU A 24 -32.70 -22.48 -1.53
CA LEU A 24 -31.61 -21.65 -1.03
C LEU A 24 -31.76 -20.29 -1.72
N PRO A 25 -32.14 -19.24 -1.01
CA PRO A 25 -32.22 -17.91 -1.60
C PRO A 25 -30.81 -17.50 -2.02
N PHE A 26 -30.64 -17.16 -3.30
CA PHE A 26 -29.41 -16.51 -3.73
C PHE A 26 -29.42 -15.08 -3.21
N ASP A 27 -28.32 -14.66 -2.66
CA ASP A 27 -28.12 -13.26 -2.32
C ASP A 27 -27.88 -12.46 -3.60
N PRO A 28 -28.45 -11.26 -3.74
CA PRO A 28 -28.11 -10.38 -4.85
C PRO A 28 -26.64 -9.96 -4.73
N MET A 29 -25.91 -10.07 -5.84
CA MET A 29 -24.53 -9.58 -5.88
C MET A 29 -24.50 -8.06 -5.70
N PRO A 30 -23.81 -7.51 -4.69
CA PRO A 30 -23.77 -6.07 -4.48
C PRO A 30 -22.99 -5.37 -5.59
N ASP A 31 -23.48 -4.22 -6.07
CA ASP A 31 -22.79 -3.40 -7.07
C ASP A 31 -21.47 -2.82 -6.55
N ARG A 32 -21.37 -2.63 -5.23
CA ARG A 32 -20.19 -2.10 -4.55
C ARG A 32 -20.11 -2.64 -3.14
N VAL A 33 -18.88 -2.92 -2.71
CA VAL A 33 -18.57 -3.23 -1.32
C VAL A 33 -17.57 -2.21 -0.81
N GLU A 34 -17.91 -1.54 0.30
CA GLU A 34 -16.95 -0.68 1.00
C GLU A 34 -15.90 -1.56 1.70
N PRO A 35 -14.60 -1.28 1.53
CA PRO A 35 -13.55 -2.16 2.03
C PRO A 35 -13.41 -2.16 3.55
N ALA A 36 -13.03 -3.31 4.12
CA ALA A 36 -12.46 -3.41 5.45
C ALA A 36 -11.11 -2.68 5.49
N LEU A 37 -10.87 -1.88 6.52
CA LEU A 37 -9.69 -1.03 6.66
C LEU A 37 -8.87 -1.42 7.88
N ALA A 38 -7.59 -1.72 7.67
CA ALA A 38 -6.68 -2.07 8.75
C ALA A 38 -6.33 -0.87 9.64
N VAL A 39 -6.38 -1.08 10.96
CA VAL A 39 -5.93 -0.13 11.99
C VAL A 39 -4.41 -0.21 12.13
N LEU A 40 -3.75 0.94 12.15
CA LEU A 40 -2.30 0.99 12.37
C LEU A 40 -1.97 0.62 13.82
N LYS A 41 -1.07 -0.35 14.00
CA LYS A 41 -0.51 -0.73 15.29
C LYS A 41 1.01 -0.56 15.28
N PRO A 42 1.62 -0.23 16.42
CA PRO A 42 3.08 -0.10 16.52
C PRO A 42 3.81 -1.44 16.53
N LYS A 43 3.14 -2.52 16.94
CA LYS A 43 3.65 -3.90 17.00
C LYS A 43 2.56 -4.88 16.62
N PRO A 44 2.88 -6.04 16.03
CA PRO A 44 1.90 -7.06 15.75
C PRO A 44 1.32 -7.65 17.06
N PRO A 45 -0.01 -7.79 17.18
CA PRO A 45 -0.62 -8.59 18.22
C PRO A 45 -0.19 -10.05 18.05
N ARG A 46 -0.14 -10.79 19.18
CA ARG A 46 0.16 -12.22 19.18
C ARG A 46 -1.09 -13.01 19.45
N GLY A 47 -1.13 -14.23 18.98
CA GLY A 47 -2.19 -15.18 19.24
C GLY A 47 -2.63 -15.93 17.98
N PRO A 48 -3.16 -17.14 18.13
CA PRO A 48 -3.58 -17.99 17.00
C PRO A 48 -4.81 -17.44 16.27
N GLU A 49 -5.49 -16.46 16.88
CA GLU A 49 -6.64 -15.79 16.28
C GLU A 49 -6.28 -14.83 15.13
N TRP A 50 -5.00 -14.62 14.86
CA TRP A 50 -4.53 -13.75 13.79
C TRP A 50 -3.95 -14.51 12.62
N ALA A 51 -4.38 -14.16 11.41
CA ALA A 51 -3.79 -14.54 10.14
C ALA A 51 -2.90 -13.40 9.63
N TRP A 52 -1.72 -13.70 9.12
CA TRP A 52 -0.73 -12.69 8.73
C TRP A 52 -0.40 -12.77 7.25
N GLU A 53 -0.41 -11.63 6.58
CA GLU A 53 -0.11 -11.48 5.16
C GLU A 53 0.86 -10.32 4.92
N ILE A 54 1.53 -10.29 3.77
CA ILE A 54 2.30 -9.13 3.32
C ILE A 54 1.37 -7.94 3.09
N LYS A 55 1.83 -6.76 3.51
CA LYS A 55 1.17 -5.53 3.15
C LYS A 55 1.68 -5.05 1.79
N TRP A 56 0.88 -5.30 0.76
CA TRP A 56 1.14 -4.84 -0.60
C TRP A 56 1.02 -3.32 -0.70
N ASP A 57 1.89 -2.68 -1.52
CA ASP A 57 1.88 -1.23 -1.79
C ASP A 57 1.35 -0.98 -3.20
N GLY A 58 0.05 -0.71 -3.32
CA GLY A 58 -0.65 -0.60 -4.59
C GLY A 58 -1.95 0.19 -4.51
N TYR A 59 -2.87 -0.12 -5.42
CA TYR A 59 -4.24 0.38 -5.38
C TYR A 59 -5.20 -0.73 -4.92
N ARG A 60 -5.92 -0.47 -3.82
CA ARG A 60 -7.00 -1.35 -3.38
C ARG A 60 -8.11 -1.39 -4.41
N ILE A 61 -8.43 -2.58 -4.87
CA ILE A 61 -9.48 -2.85 -5.85
C ILE A 61 -10.38 -3.99 -5.41
N ALA A 62 -11.63 -3.93 -5.85
CA ALA A 62 -12.54 -5.06 -5.84
C ALA A 62 -12.79 -5.50 -7.29
N VAL A 63 -12.62 -6.78 -7.57
CA VAL A 63 -12.93 -7.36 -8.88
C VAL A 63 -14.29 -8.02 -8.79
N HIS A 64 -15.25 -7.48 -9.53
CA HIS A 64 -16.58 -8.01 -9.68
C HIS A 64 -16.64 -8.80 -10.99
N ALA A 65 -16.72 -10.10 -10.92
CA ALA A 65 -16.90 -10.98 -12.08
C ALA A 65 -18.32 -11.56 -12.07
N SER A 66 -18.95 -11.63 -13.22
CA SER A 66 -20.28 -12.20 -13.40
C SER A 66 -20.46 -12.66 -14.85
N PRO A 67 -21.51 -13.42 -15.18
CA PRO A 67 -21.81 -13.76 -16.57
C PRO A 67 -22.01 -12.56 -17.49
N SER A 68 -22.34 -11.39 -16.94
CA SER A 68 -22.49 -10.13 -17.71
C SER A 68 -21.16 -9.41 -17.97
N GLY A 69 -20.07 -9.83 -17.35
CA GLY A 69 -18.75 -9.26 -17.54
C GLY A 69 -17.97 -9.05 -16.25
N VAL A 70 -16.81 -8.40 -16.37
CA VAL A 70 -15.90 -8.10 -15.28
C VAL A 70 -15.81 -6.60 -15.09
N LYS A 71 -15.83 -6.15 -13.82
CA LYS A 71 -15.53 -4.77 -13.42
C LYS A 71 -14.42 -4.76 -12.39
N VAL A 72 -13.47 -3.84 -12.52
CA VAL A 72 -12.41 -3.59 -11.55
C VAL A 72 -12.71 -2.24 -10.88
N ILE A 73 -13.19 -2.31 -9.65
CA ILE A 73 -13.68 -1.14 -8.92
C ILE A 73 -12.62 -0.72 -7.89
N THR A 74 -12.20 0.52 -7.95
CA THR A 74 -11.26 1.07 -6.96
C THR A 74 -11.93 1.27 -5.61
N ARG A 75 -11.13 1.41 -4.55
CA ARG A 75 -11.61 1.78 -3.21
C ARG A 75 -12.53 3.01 -3.23
N GLY A 76 -12.28 3.99 -4.11
CA GLY A 76 -13.11 5.19 -4.27
C GLY A 76 -14.40 4.97 -5.09
N GLY A 77 -14.65 3.75 -5.61
CA GLY A 77 -15.84 3.41 -6.40
C GLY A 77 -15.69 3.73 -7.89
N LEU A 78 -14.50 4.04 -8.38
CA LEU A 78 -14.27 4.28 -9.81
C LEU A 78 -14.09 2.95 -10.54
N ASP A 79 -14.70 2.80 -11.70
CA ASP A 79 -14.47 1.67 -12.59
C ASP A 79 -13.15 1.88 -13.36
N TRP A 80 -12.17 1.05 -13.06
CA TRP A 80 -10.86 1.05 -13.69
C TRP A 80 -10.60 -0.21 -14.52
N THR A 81 -11.63 -0.87 -14.98
CA THR A 81 -11.52 -2.10 -15.79
C THR A 81 -10.60 -1.91 -17.00
N SER A 82 -10.71 -0.81 -17.72
CA SER A 82 -9.86 -0.50 -18.87
C SER A 82 -8.40 -0.16 -18.49
N ARG A 83 -8.16 0.24 -17.24
CA ARG A 83 -6.82 0.56 -16.73
C ARG A 83 -6.06 -0.68 -16.26
N PHE A 84 -6.76 -1.74 -15.89
CA PHE A 84 -6.20 -3.01 -15.42
C PHE A 84 -6.65 -4.19 -16.30
N PRO A 85 -6.33 -4.18 -17.60
CA PRO A 85 -6.79 -5.21 -18.53
C PRO A 85 -6.29 -6.61 -18.18
N VAL A 86 -5.06 -6.73 -17.69
CA VAL A 86 -4.46 -8.02 -17.27
C VAL A 86 -5.28 -8.64 -16.12
N ILE A 87 -5.67 -7.83 -15.13
CA ILE A 87 -6.50 -8.28 -14.01
C ILE A 87 -7.90 -8.66 -14.49
N ALA A 88 -8.50 -7.83 -15.37
CA ALA A 88 -9.83 -8.09 -15.89
C ALA A 88 -9.89 -9.37 -16.75
N GLU A 89 -8.83 -9.65 -17.52
CA GLU A 89 -8.71 -10.87 -18.32
C GLU A 89 -8.50 -12.10 -17.43
N ALA A 90 -7.60 -12.02 -16.45
CA ALA A 90 -7.41 -13.08 -15.46
C ALA A 90 -8.70 -13.41 -14.71
N ALA A 91 -9.48 -12.39 -14.32
CA ALA A 91 -10.77 -12.62 -13.65
C ALA A 91 -11.79 -13.35 -14.53
N ARG A 92 -11.78 -13.12 -15.85
CA ARG A 92 -12.63 -13.89 -16.80
C ARG A 92 -12.17 -15.35 -16.88
N ALA A 93 -10.85 -15.59 -16.78
CA ALA A 93 -10.28 -16.93 -16.87
C ALA A 93 -10.50 -17.77 -15.61
N LEU A 94 -10.78 -17.15 -14.43
CA LEU A 94 -11.07 -17.88 -13.18
C LEU A 94 -12.37 -18.69 -13.23
N GLY A 95 -13.18 -18.54 -14.26
CA GLY A 95 -14.35 -19.36 -14.49
C GLY A 95 -15.68 -18.64 -14.46
N SER A 96 -16.75 -19.42 -14.52
CA SER A 96 -18.07 -19.00 -14.91
C SER A 96 -18.99 -18.52 -13.78
N GLY A 97 -18.54 -18.52 -12.55
CA GLY A 97 -19.35 -18.09 -11.40
C GLY A 97 -19.42 -16.57 -11.26
N SER A 98 -20.34 -16.09 -10.45
CA SER A 98 -20.32 -14.71 -9.99
C SER A 98 -19.44 -14.59 -8.75
N MET A 99 -18.51 -13.62 -8.72
CA MET A 99 -17.62 -13.43 -7.58
C MET A 99 -17.24 -11.97 -7.35
N ILE A 100 -16.92 -11.64 -6.10
CA ILE A 100 -16.25 -10.39 -5.72
C ILE A 100 -14.98 -10.73 -4.98
N LEU A 101 -13.84 -10.45 -5.61
CA LEU A 101 -12.51 -10.54 -5.00
C LEU A 101 -12.11 -9.18 -4.45
N ASP A 102 -11.49 -9.16 -3.28
CA ASP A 102 -10.88 -7.97 -2.68
C ASP A 102 -9.36 -8.15 -2.66
N GLY A 103 -8.62 -7.15 -3.15
CA GLY A 103 -7.19 -7.28 -3.31
C GLY A 103 -6.49 -5.96 -3.57
N GLU A 104 -5.19 -6.04 -3.81
CA GLU A 104 -4.34 -4.91 -4.14
C GLU A 104 -3.78 -5.07 -5.55
N ALA A 105 -3.99 -4.08 -6.43
CA ALA A 105 -3.32 -4.02 -7.73
C ALA A 105 -1.91 -3.48 -7.53
N VAL A 106 -0.90 -4.24 -7.97
CA VAL A 106 0.51 -3.89 -7.76
C VAL A 106 1.34 -4.02 -9.03
N MET A 107 2.45 -3.32 -9.07
CA MET A 107 3.56 -3.59 -9.98
C MET A 107 4.80 -3.94 -9.16
N GLY A 108 5.48 -5.03 -9.55
CA GLY A 108 6.77 -5.40 -9.00
C GLY A 108 7.92 -4.61 -9.61
N ASP A 109 8.95 -4.32 -8.81
CA ASP A 109 10.25 -3.91 -9.31
C ASP A 109 11.05 -5.14 -9.83
N GLU A 110 12.29 -4.94 -10.24
CA GLU A 110 13.17 -6.01 -10.76
C GLU A 110 13.45 -7.12 -9.71
N ALA A 111 13.23 -6.84 -8.43
CA ALA A 111 13.34 -7.81 -7.34
C ALA A 111 11.98 -8.41 -6.93
N GLY A 112 10.91 -8.14 -7.68
CA GLY A 112 9.56 -8.62 -7.38
C GLY A 112 8.84 -7.89 -6.24
N ARG A 113 9.41 -6.81 -5.69
CA ARG A 113 8.79 -6.04 -4.61
C ARG A 113 7.76 -5.06 -5.17
N SER A 114 6.62 -4.90 -4.50
CA SER A 114 5.61 -3.92 -4.91
C SER A 114 6.17 -2.49 -4.91
N ASP A 115 6.05 -1.78 -6.03
CA ASP A 115 6.46 -0.38 -6.18
C ASP A 115 5.31 0.49 -6.70
N PHE A 116 4.73 1.27 -5.79
CA PHE A 116 3.62 2.17 -6.09
C PHE A 116 3.96 3.25 -7.12
N ASN A 117 5.23 3.72 -7.18
CA ASN A 117 5.62 4.72 -8.16
C ASN A 117 5.66 4.13 -9.58
N LEU A 118 6.10 2.87 -9.74
CA LEU A 118 6.02 2.17 -11.01
C LEU A 118 4.55 2.01 -11.45
N LEU A 119 3.68 1.63 -10.52
CA LEU A 119 2.25 1.51 -10.77
C LEU A 119 1.64 2.85 -11.20
N GLN A 120 1.93 3.94 -10.49
CA GLN A 120 1.45 5.27 -10.86
C GLN A 120 1.95 5.72 -12.24
N LYS A 121 3.22 5.47 -12.55
CA LYS A 121 3.79 5.80 -13.87
C LYS A 121 3.10 5.02 -14.99
N SER A 122 2.84 3.71 -14.79
CA SER A 122 2.16 2.88 -15.78
C SER A 122 0.74 3.36 -16.08
N LEU A 123 0.08 3.95 -15.10
CA LEU A 123 -1.28 4.51 -15.24
C LEU A 123 -1.31 5.93 -15.82
N GLY A 124 -0.14 6.52 -16.15
CA GLY A 124 -0.07 7.87 -16.73
C GLY A 124 -0.48 9.00 -15.78
N ALA A 125 -0.47 8.79 -14.47
CA ALA A 125 -0.89 9.78 -13.46
C ALA A 125 -0.05 11.06 -13.43
N SER A 126 1.04 11.14 -14.19
CA SER A 126 1.92 12.32 -14.29
C SER A 126 1.84 13.04 -15.65
N GLY A 127 0.98 12.66 -16.56
CA GLY A 127 0.89 13.20 -17.91
C GLY A 127 -0.14 14.33 -18.06
N LYS A 128 0.29 15.49 -18.57
CA LYS A 128 -0.56 16.63 -18.96
C LYS A 128 -1.51 16.33 -20.14
N HIS A 129 -1.50 15.12 -20.69
CA HIS A 129 -2.32 14.69 -21.83
C HIS A 129 -3.10 13.45 -21.41
N GLY A 130 -4.35 13.66 -21.08
CA GLY A 130 -5.32 12.80 -20.44
C GLY A 130 -5.76 11.51 -21.17
N GLY A 131 -4.85 10.63 -21.48
CA GLY A 131 -5.16 9.25 -21.86
C GLY A 131 -4.98 8.32 -20.67
N ALA A 132 -6.04 7.61 -20.24
CA ALA A 132 -5.89 6.53 -19.27
C ALA A 132 -5.09 5.40 -19.92
N LEU A 133 -3.85 5.21 -19.49
CA LEU A 133 -3.01 4.11 -19.95
C LEU A 133 -3.41 2.81 -19.24
N ALA A 134 -3.38 1.70 -19.99
CA ALA A 134 -3.50 0.37 -19.43
C ALA A 134 -2.21 0.01 -18.67
N SER A 135 -2.35 -0.55 -17.47
CA SER A 135 -1.23 -0.99 -16.65
C SER A 135 -1.08 -2.50 -16.72
N PRO A 136 0.16 -3.03 -16.80
CA PRO A 136 0.44 -4.46 -16.67
C PRO A 136 0.43 -4.94 -15.21
N ALA A 137 -0.17 -4.17 -14.31
CA ALA A 137 -0.31 -4.54 -12.90
C ALA A 137 -1.06 -5.85 -12.74
N ILE A 138 -0.64 -6.63 -11.74
CA ILE A 138 -1.32 -7.83 -11.27
C ILE A 138 -2.06 -7.54 -9.96
N MET A 139 -3.03 -8.39 -9.59
CA MET A 139 -3.74 -8.30 -8.32
C MET A 139 -3.25 -9.40 -7.37
N PHE A 140 -2.91 -9.02 -6.14
CA PHE A 140 -2.87 -9.95 -5.03
C PHE A 140 -4.22 -9.95 -4.31
N ALA A 141 -4.99 -11.02 -4.51
CA ALA A 141 -6.29 -11.20 -3.88
C ALA A 141 -6.09 -11.76 -2.45
N PHE A 142 -6.78 -11.20 -1.50
CA PHE A 142 -6.65 -11.57 -0.08
C PHE A 142 -7.98 -11.73 0.64
N ASP A 143 -9.11 -11.56 -0.05
CA ASP A 143 -10.45 -11.87 0.48
C ASP A 143 -11.44 -12.17 -0.66
N LEU A 144 -12.43 -13.02 -0.37
CA LEU A 144 -13.55 -13.36 -1.25
C LEU A 144 -14.85 -12.95 -0.57
N LEU A 145 -15.58 -12.02 -1.17
CA LEU A 145 -16.72 -11.37 -0.53
C LEU A 145 -18.07 -11.88 -1.01
N TYR A 146 -18.07 -12.41 -2.22
CA TYR A 146 -19.26 -12.99 -2.87
C TYR A 146 -18.81 -14.12 -3.78
N PHE A 147 -19.54 -15.21 -3.78
CA PHE A 147 -19.22 -16.34 -4.65
C PHE A 147 -20.49 -17.13 -5.00
N ASP A 148 -20.69 -17.36 -6.30
CA ASP A 148 -21.73 -18.21 -6.90
C ASP A 148 -23.13 -18.04 -6.27
N GLY A 149 -23.56 -16.80 -6.14
CA GLY A 149 -24.89 -16.48 -5.62
C GLY A 149 -24.97 -16.29 -4.10
N HIS A 150 -23.84 -16.28 -3.39
CA HIS A 150 -23.81 -16.17 -1.93
C HIS A 150 -22.95 -15.00 -1.44
N ASP A 151 -23.51 -14.20 -0.53
CA ASP A 151 -22.78 -13.14 0.18
C ASP A 151 -21.95 -13.76 1.32
N LEU A 152 -20.64 -13.81 1.16
CA LEU A 152 -19.73 -14.45 2.09
C LEU A 152 -19.31 -13.53 3.26
N ARG A 153 -19.66 -12.26 3.25
CA ARG A 153 -19.18 -11.28 4.23
C ARG A 153 -19.56 -11.60 5.67
N ARG A 154 -20.58 -12.44 5.89
CA ARG A 154 -20.97 -12.92 7.22
C ARG A 154 -20.15 -14.10 7.73
N LEU A 155 -19.48 -14.81 6.85
CA LEU A 155 -18.56 -15.90 7.22
C LEU A 155 -17.33 -15.35 7.93
N SER A 156 -16.67 -16.18 8.70
CA SER A 156 -15.37 -15.87 9.29
C SER A 156 -14.31 -15.65 8.21
N GLN A 157 -13.25 -14.92 8.53
CA GLN A 157 -12.12 -14.69 7.60
C GLN A 157 -11.52 -16.03 7.16
N GLN A 158 -11.40 -16.99 8.08
CA GLN A 158 -10.85 -18.30 7.78
C GLN A 158 -11.70 -19.08 6.75
N GLU A 159 -13.03 -19.05 6.86
CA GLU A 159 -13.91 -19.71 5.89
C GLU A 159 -13.82 -19.03 4.52
N ARG A 160 -13.81 -17.69 4.48
CA ARG A 160 -13.64 -16.95 3.21
C ARG A 160 -12.28 -17.21 2.58
N ARG A 161 -11.22 -17.35 3.40
CA ARG A 161 -9.87 -17.69 2.94
C ARG A 161 -9.82 -19.07 2.30
N GLN A 162 -10.42 -20.07 2.93
CA GLN A 162 -10.50 -21.43 2.38
C GLN A 162 -11.20 -21.43 1.02
N LEU A 163 -12.31 -20.71 0.88
CA LEU A 163 -12.99 -20.57 -0.40
C LEU A 163 -12.12 -19.81 -1.44
N LEU A 164 -11.43 -18.75 -1.03
CA LEU A 164 -10.53 -18.00 -1.92
C LEU A 164 -9.43 -18.89 -2.51
N GLU A 165 -8.86 -19.78 -1.71
CA GLU A 165 -7.82 -20.74 -2.12
C GLU A 165 -8.34 -21.80 -3.12
N THR A 166 -9.63 -22.10 -3.11
CA THR A 166 -10.25 -22.95 -4.14
C THR A 166 -10.46 -22.22 -5.48
N VAL A 167 -10.63 -20.89 -5.41
CA VAL A 167 -10.85 -20.05 -6.60
C VAL A 167 -9.52 -19.64 -7.24
N ILE A 168 -8.52 -19.30 -6.43
CA ILE A 168 -7.19 -18.88 -6.88
C ILE A 168 -6.16 -19.89 -6.37
N PRO A 169 -5.61 -20.75 -7.24
CA PRO A 169 -4.57 -21.70 -6.84
C PRO A 169 -3.35 -20.98 -6.26
N PRO A 170 -2.71 -21.53 -5.21
CA PRO A 170 -1.55 -20.91 -4.56
C PRO A 170 -0.36 -20.66 -5.50
N ASP A 171 -0.15 -21.55 -6.46
CA ASP A 171 0.95 -21.49 -7.43
C ASP A 171 0.51 -20.83 -8.75
N GLY A 172 -0.59 -20.10 -8.75
CA GLY A 172 -1.16 -19.47 -9.94
C GLY A 172 -0.25 -18.37 -10.48
N GLU A 173 0.28 -18.57 -11.68
CA GLU A 173 0.87 -17.51 -12.49
C GLU A 173 -0.25 -16.78 -13.23
N GLY A 174 -0.25 -15.44 -13.18
CA GLY A 174 -1.24 -14.67 -13.93
C GLY A 174 -1.55 -13.30 -13.35
N GLY A 175 -2.56 -12.67 -13.94
CA GLY A 175 -2.98 -11.32 -13.55
C GLY A 175 -3.67 -11.22 -12.18
N ILE A 176 -4.09 -12.35 -11.60
CA ILE A 176 -4.62 -12.46 -10.24
C ILE A 176 -3.88 -13.59 -9.52
N GLN A 177 -3.28 -13.27 -8.40
CA GLN A 177 -2.52 -14.19 -7.56
C GLN A 177 -3.09 -14.15 -6.14
N LEU A 178 -2.93 -15.25 -5.41
CA LEU A 178 -3.30 -15.31 -4.00
C LEU A 178 -2.27 -14.53 -3.17
N SER A 179 -2.74 -13.70 -2.23
CA SER A 179 -1.86 -13.13 -1.20
C SER A 179 -1.60 -14.20 -0.16
N ASP A 180 -0.34 -14.63 0.02
CA ASP A 180 0.02 -15.69 0.93
C ASP A 180 -0.26 -15.34 2.39
N GLU A 181 -0.76 -16.31 3.14
CA GLU A 181 -0.89 -16.28 4.60
C GLU A 181 0.29 -17.02 5.23
N PHE A 182 0.93 -16.42 6.22
CA PHE A 182 2.10 -16.97 6.89
C PHE A 182 1.74 -17.54 8.26
N ASP A 183 2.14 -18.78 8.50
CA ASP A 183 2.01 -19.46 9.78
C ASP A 183 3.35 -19.45 10.54
N ALA A 184 3.71 -18.28 11.09
CA ALA A 184 4.92 -18.07 11.85
C ALA A 184 4.71 -16.96 12.91
N ASP A 185 5.67 -16.76 13.82
CA ASP A 185 5.61 -15.63 14.76
C ASP A 185 5.53 -14.30 14.00
N PRO A 186 4.51 -13.48 14.26
CA PRO A 186 4.29 -12.25 13.52
C PRO A 186 5.41 -11.22 13.65
N VAL A 187 6.25 -11.31 14.68
CA VAL A 187 7.43 -10.45 14.81
C VAL A 187 8.48 -10.86 13.78
N ILE A 188 8.69 -12.17 13.61
CA ILE A 188 9.62 -12.71 12.61
C ILE A 188 9.14 -12.36 11.19
N ILE A 189 7.84 -12.56 10.89
CA ILE A 189 7.26 -12.19 9.60
C ILE A 189 7.49 -10.70 9.33
N PHE A 190 7.25 -9.84 10.32
CA PHE A 190 7.44 -8.39 10.22
C PHE A 190 8.90 -8.02 9.97
N GLU A 191 9.83 -8.59 10.72
CA GLU A 191 11.28 -8.32 10.56
C GLU A 191 11.77 -8.74 9.17
N GLN A 192 11.34 -9.91 8.68
CA GLN A 192 11.67 -10.38 7.33
C GLN A 192 11.05 -9.49 6.26
N ALA A 193 9.79 -9.09 6.40
CA ALA A 193 9.15 -8.16 5.47
C ALA A 193 9.91 -6.83 5.38
N CYS A 194 10.38 -6.31 6.53
CA CYS A 194 11.19 -5.08 6.55
C CYS A 194 12.58 -5.28 5.94
N ALA A 195 13.25 -6.40 6.21
CA ALA A 195 14.55 -6.73 5.62
C ALA A 195 14.48 -6.85 4.09
N LEU A 196 13.37 -7.37 3.56
CA LEU A 196 13.09 -7.47 2.13
C LEU A 196 12.64 -6.13 1.51
N GLY A 197 12.49 -5.06 2.30
CA GLY A 197 12.06 -3.74 1.82
C GLY A 197 10.58 -3.64 1.46
N LEU A 198 9.74 -4.54 2.01
CA LEU A 198 8.29 -4.52 1.84
C LEU A 198 7.64 -3.43 2.71
N GLU A 199 6.37 -3.09 2.46
CA GLU A 199 5.68 -2.01 3.19
C GLU A 199 5.36 -2.38 4.65
N GLY A 200 5.31 -3.68 4.97
CA GLY A 200 4.96 -4.22 6.27
C GLY A 200 4.10 -5.47 6.17
N ILE A 201 3.30 -5.70 7.21
CA ILE A 201 2.37 -6.82 7.28
C ILE A 201 0.96 -6.38 7.65
N VAL A 202 -0.03 -7.20 7.30
CA VAL A 202 -1.44 -7.06 7.68
C VAL A 202 -1.85 -8.30 8.50
N GLY A 203 -2.45 -8.07 9.65
CA GLY A 203 -3.07 -9.12 10.45
C GLY A 203 -4.59 -9.05 10.33
N LYS A 204 -5.24 -10.19 10.17
CA LYS A 204 -6.70 -10.33 10.12
C LYS A 204 -7.16 -11.30 11.19
N ARG A 205 -8.24 -10.97 11.88
CA ARG A 205 -8.82 -11.92 12.85
C ARG A 205 -9.53 -13.05 12.11
N ARG A 206 -9.10 -14.30 12.36
CA ARG A 206 -9.59 -15.50 11.69
C ARG A 206 -11.09 -15.75 11.88
N ASP A 207 -11.61 -15.37 13.04
CA ASP A 207 -13.02 -15.53 13.44
C ASP A 207 -13.94 -14.38 13.01
N SER A 208 -13.38 -13.33 12.39
CA SER A 208 -14.15 -12.12 12.11
C SER A 208 -14.90 -12.16 10.77
N PRO A 209 -16.13 -11.67 10.72
CA PRO A 209 -16.81 -11.38 9.46
C PRO A 209 -16.13 -10.21 8.74
N TYR A 210 -16.43 -10.04 7.44
CA TYR A 210 -15.96 -8.89 6.69
C TYR A 210 -16.82 -7.66 7.00
N ARG A 211 -16.25 -6.70 7.69
CA ARG A 211 -16.90 -5.43 8.07
C ARG A 211 -16.21 -4.25 7.45
N SER A 212 -16.97 -3.42 6.76
CA SER A 212 -16.46 -2.18 6.15
C SER A 212 -15.90 -1.20 7.18
N GLY A 213 -14.88 -0.46 6.81
CA GLY A 213 -14.26 0.55 7.67
C GLY A 213 -13.24 -0.01 8.67
N ARG A 214 -12.94 0.77 9.72
CA ARG A 214 -11.92 0.43 10.74
C ARG A 214 -12.56 -0.15 11.98
N THR A 215 -12.74 -1.44 12.02
CA THR A 215 -13.36 -2.17 13.14
C THR A 215 -12.34 -2.70 14.15
N GLY A 216 -11.07 -2.81 13.74
CA GLY A 216 -10.02 -3.44 14.53
C GLY A 216 -9.83 -4.93 14.21
N ASP A 217 -10.68 -5.54 13.41
CA ASP A 217 -10.53 -6.91 12.96
C ASP A 217 -9.34 -7.08 12.03
N TRP A 218 -8.98 -6.00 11.35
CA TRP A 218 -7.77 -5.91 10.54
C TRP A 218 -6.81 -4.90 11.16
N VAL A 219 -5.55 -5.30 11.27
CA VAL A 219 -4.45 -4.44 11.74
C VAL A 219 -3.33 -4.40 10.71
N LYS A 220 -2.56 -3.33 10.69
CA LYS A 220 -1.37 -3.22 9.87
C LYS A 220 -0.19 -2.74 10.69
N ILE A 221 0.97 -3.32 10.44
CA ILE A 221 2.25 -2.92 10.98
C ILE A 221 3.13 -2.51 9.81
N LYS A 222 3.68 -1.30 9.87
CA LYS A 222 4.46 -0.75 8.76
C LYS A 222 5.93 -0.76 9.08
N CYS A 223 6.74 -1.17 8.11
CA CYS A 223 8.18 -0.98 8.15
C CYS A 223 8.50 0.52 8.06
N VAL A 224 9.02 1.07 9.14
CA VAL A 224 9.35 2.49 9.24
C VAL A 224 10.73 2.61 9.85
N THR A 225 11.63 3.24 9.12
CA THR A 225 12.96 3.59 9.63
C THR A 225 12.91 4.99 10.22
N LYS A 226 13.58 5.18 11.36
CA LYS A 226 13.77 6.49 11.98
C LYS A 226 15.26 6.81 11.97
N ALA A 227 15.59 8.01 11.49
CA ALA A 227 16.95 8.50 11.56
C ALA A 227 16.95 10.03 11.62
N ALA A 228 18.08 10.58 12.05
CA ALA A 228 18.32 12.01 12.13
C ALA A 228 18.95 12.50 10.81
N PHE A 229 18.46 13.64 10.31
CA PHE A 229 18.96 14.29 9.10
C PHE A 229 19.18 15.77 9.33
N VAL A 230 20.18 16.32 8.66
CA VAL A 230 20.45 17.77 8.68
C VAL A 230 19.43 18.51 7.82
N ILE A 231 18.84 19.57 8.34
CA ILE A 231 18.02 20.51 7.57
C ILE A 231 18.96 21.48 6.87
N VAL A 232 18.98 21.47 5.53
CA VAL A 232 19.86 22.32 4.71
C VAL A 232 19.15 23.45 4.00
N GLY A 233 17.81 23.45 4.00
CA GLY A 233 16.99 24.47 3.36
C GLY A 233 15.52 24.14 3.43
N TYR A 234 14.71 25.01 2.82
CA TYR A 234 13.27 24.78 2.72
C TYR A 234 12.68 25.43 1.45
N GLU A 235 11.56 24.89 1.01
CA GLU A 235 10.69 25.52 0.01
C GLU A 235 9.75 26.49 0.73
N PRO A 236 9.69 27.79 0.33
CA PRO A 236 8.73 28.73 0.89
C PRO A 236 7.29 28.26 0.73
N GLY A 237 6.44 28.53 1.70
CA GLY A 237 5.05 28.11 1.71
C GLY A 237 4.16 29.01 2.53
N ARG A 238 2.85 28.76 2.45
CA ARG A 238 1.82 29.54 3.16
C ARG A 238 1.48 28.98 4.55
N SER A 239 2.23 27.99 5.06
CA SER A 239 2.04 27.48 6.41
C SER A 239 2.45 28.52 7.46
N PHE A 240 2.01 28.35 8.69
CA PHE A 240 2.36 29.20 9.83
C PHE A 240 3.86 29.39 10.07
N GLY A 241 4.70 28.45 9.61
CA GLY A 241 6.17 28.55 9.69
C GLY A 241 6.82 29.09 8.43
N GLY A 242 6.07 29.55 7.42
CA GLY A 242 6.59 30.15 6.18
C GLY A 242 7.19 29.14 5.19
N PHE A 243 7.07 27.83 5.40
CA PHE A 243 7.61 26.78 4.54
C PHE A 243 6.58 25.71 4.20
N SER A 244 6.73 25.07 3.06
CA SER A 244 5.91 23.93 2.61
C SER A 244 6.64 22.59 2.74
N ARG A 245 7.97 22.61 2.66
CA ARG A 245 8.82 21.42 2.67
C ARG A 245 10.22 21.76 3.18
N LEU A 246 10.78 20.94 4.06
CA LEU A 246 12.19 21.01 4.44
C LEU A 246 13.04 20.15 3.50
N LEU A 247 14.24 20.62 3.18
CA LEU A 247 15.26 19.88 2.46
C LEU A 247 16.23 19.23 3.46
N LEU A 248 16.47 17.95 3.26
CA LEU A 248 17.25 17.11 4.17
C LEU A 248 18.54 16.66 3.52
N ALA A 249 19.59 16.55 4.34
CA ALA A 249 20.88 16.01 3.96
C ALA A 249 21.37 14.95 4.96
N ALA A 250 22.13 14.00 4.46
CA ALA A 250 22.88 13.00 5.20
C ALA A 250 24.38 13.15 4.90
N TYR A 251 25.23 12.51 5.69
CA TYR A 251 26.65 12.47 5.42
C TYR A 251 27.01 11.32 4.46
N GLU A 252 27.82 11.62 3.46
CA GLU A 252 28.52 10.68 2.60
C GLU A 252 29.99 11.13 2.57
N ASP A 253 30.90 10.29 3.04
CA ASP A 253 32.35 10.63 3.13
C ASP A 253 32.63 12.00 3.75
N ASP A 254 31.99 12.30 4.89
CA ASP A 254 32.05 13.57 5.61
C ASP A 254 31.53 14.81 4.87
N GLN A 255 30.93 14.64 3.69
CA GLN A 255 30.24 15.70 2.97
C GLN A 255 28.73 15.55 3.09
N LEU A 256 28.03 16.69 3.16
CA LEU A 256 26.57 16.69 3.15
C LEU A 256 26.06 16.44 1.74
N ARG A 257 25.21 15.44 1.59
CA ARG A 257 24.50 15.11 0.36
C ARG A 257 22.99 15.27 0.54
N TYR A 258 22.36 15.91 -0.43
CA TYR A 258 20.90 16.04 -0.45
C TYR A 258 20.22 14.68 -0.58
N VAL A 259 19.35 14.32 0.38
CA VAL A 259 18.65 13.04 0.43
C VAL A 259 17.13 13.15 0.29
N GLY A 260 16.63 14.28 -0.15
CA GLY A 260 15.19 14.47 -0.32
C GLY A 260 14.62 15.52 0.62
N GLY A 261 13.31 15.65 0.66
CA GLY A 261 12.66 16.62 1.52
C GLY A 261 11.46 16.02 2.23
N VAL A 262 10.99 16.70 3.28
CA VAL A 262 9.84 16.33 4.09
C VAL A 262 8.83 17.47 4.13
N GLY A 263 7.58 17.19 3.74
CA GLY A 263 6.47 18.17 3.74
C GLY A 263 5.29 17.75 4.62
N THR A 264 5.43 16.67 5.41
CA THR A 264 4.34 16.12 6.25
C THR A 264 4.83 15.78 7.64
N GLY A 265 3.90 15.56 8.57
CA GLY A 265 4.20 15.14 9.95
C GLY A 265 4.43 16.29 10.92
N PHE A 266 4.33 17.53 10.49
CA PHE A 266 4.46 18.70 11.35
C PHE A 266 3.20 18.94 12.16
N LYS A 267 3.36 19.30 13.44
CA LYS A 267 2.35 19.94 14.26
C LYS A 267 2.48 21.46 14.13
N GLU A 268 1.45 22.20 14.41
CA GLU A 268 1.47 23.66 14.30
C GLU A 268 2.59 24.30 15.15
N GLN A 269 2.79 23.83 16.37
CA GLN A 269 3.89 24.27 17.23
C GLN A 269 5.27 23.99 16.64
N ASP A 270 5.44 22.85 15.93
CA ASP A 270 6.70 22.50 15.29
C ASP A 270 6.99 23.47 14.13
N THR A 271 5.98 23.83 13.33
CA THR A 271 6.14 24.74 12.20
C THR A 271 6.53 26.15 12.65
N LEU A 272 5.90 26.67 13.69
CA LEU A 272 6.25 27.98 14.27
C LEU A 272 7.66 28.00 14.83
N ARG A 273 8.03 26.95 15.60
CA ARG A 273 9.38 26.83 16.18
C ARG A 273 10.44 26.69 15.11
N LEU A 274 10.20 25.87 14.09
CA LEU A 274 11.12 25.70 12.96
C LEU A 274 11.32 27.02 12.20
N GLY A 275 10.23 27.73 11.85
CA GLY A 275 10.31 29.03 11.17
C GLY A 275 11.21 29.99 11.93
N ALA A 276 10.95 30.19 13.22
CA ALA A 276 11.74 31.10 14.06
C ALA A 276 13.24 30.70 14.20
N LEU A 277 13.56 29.39 14.13
CA LEU A 277 14.94 28.92 14.15
C LEU A 277 15.61 29.09 12.80
N MET A 278 14.92 28.80 11.70
CA MET A 278 15.44 28.91 10.34
C MET A 278 15.76 30.35 9.96
N ASP A 279 14.97 31.32 10.41
CA ASP A 279 15.21 32.77 10.20
C ASP A 279 16.54 33.23 10.79
N LYS A 280 17.06 32.56 11.81
CA LYS A 280 18.34 32.86 12.46
C LYS A 280 19.55 32.21 11.78
N LEU A 281 19.32 31.34 10.81
CA LEU A 281 20.35 30.52 10.18
C LEU A 281 20.43 30.68 8.66
N PRO A 282 20.39 31.90 8.07
CA PRO A 282 20.45 32.09 6.65
C PRO A 282 21.79 31.63 6.08
N TRP A 283 21.77 30.96 4.93
CA TRP A 283 22.95 30.65 4.18
C TRP A 283 23.47 31.88 3.44
N ARG A 284 24.72 32.25 3.63
CA ARG A 284 25.29 33.50 3.08
C ARG A 284 26.32 33.28 1.97
N ARG A 285 26.62 32.03 1.60
CA ARG A 285 27.57 31.74 0.53
C ARG A 285 26.87 31.64 -0.81
N LYS A 286 27.62 31.93 -1.90
CA LYS A 286 27.11 31.93 -3.26
C LYS A 286 26.66 30.52 -3.72
N GLN A 287 27.41 29.50 -3.36
CA GLN A 287 27.07 28.12 -3.67
C GLN A 287 26.20 27.50 -2.54
N PRO A 288 25.16 26.72 -2.86
CA PRO A 288 24.35 26.04 -1.85
C PRO A 288 25.17 25.04 -1.01
N PRO A 289 24.67 24.69 0.20
CA PRO A 289 25.39 23.77 1.09
C PRO A 289 25.44 22.32 0.57
N VAL A 290 24.58 21.98 -0.38
CA VAL A 290 24.49 20.65 -1.02
C VAL A 290 24.16 20.79 -2.50
N GLY A 291 24.52 19.82 -3.32
CA GLY A 291 24.11 19.72 -4.71
C GLY A 291 22.59 19.53 -4.80
N TYR A 292 21.91 20.39 -5.58
CA TYR A 292 20.47 20.33 -5.77
C TYR A 292 20.10 20.60 -7.23
N SER A 293 19.38 19.67 -7.85
CA SER A 293 18.96 19.74 -9.25
C SER A 293 17.46 20.02 -9.45
N GLY A 294 16.74 20.32 -8.36
CA GLY A 294 15.32 20.61 -8.43
C GLY A 294 15.02 21.99 -9.02
N ARG A 295 13.77 22.20 -9.44
CA ARG A 295 13.29 23.46 -10.07
C ARG A 295 12.64 24.42 -9.08
N SER A 296 12.40 23.99 -7.83
CA SER A 296 11.77 24.83 -6.81
C SER A 296 12.72 25.93 -6.32
N GLN A 297 12.15 27.06 -5.94
CA GLN A 297 12.89 28.11 -5.24
C GLN A 297 13.19 27.64 -3.81
N ILE A 298 14.47 27.63 -3.42
CA ILE A 298 14.92 27.14 -2.12
C ILE A 298 15.51 28.31 -1.33
N VAL A 299 15.11 28.40 -0.07
CA VAL A 299 15.80 29.21 0.93
C VAL A 299 16.80 28.29 1.65
N TRP A 300 18.09 28.54 1.39
CA TRP A 300 19.17 27.73 1.96
C TRP A 300 19.50 28.16 3.38
N LEU A 301 19.87 27.19 4.21
CA LEU A 301 20.19 27.37 5.63
C LEU A 301 21.60 26.90 5.96
N GLN A 302 22.17 27.48 7.02
CA GLN A 302 23.34 26.89 7.66
C GLN A 302 22.96 25.50 8.19
N PRO A 303 23.76 24.44 7.93
CA PRO A 303 23.43 23.04 8.29
C PRO A 303 23.64 22.81 9.79
N LYS A 304 22.85 23.44 10.63
CA LYS A 304 22.93 23.37 12.11
C LYS A 304 21.71 22.73 12.75
N LEU A 305 20.58 22.61 12.04
CA LEU A 305 19.37 22.00 12.56
C LEU A 305 19.32 20.55 12.14
N ILE A 306 19.01 19.67 13.09
CA ILE A 306 18.85 18.25 12.88
C ILE A 306 17.42 17.86 13.24
N ALA A 307 16.81 17.04 12.42
CA ALA A 307 15.45 16.57 12.62
C ALA A 307 15.38 15.04 12.58
N ASP A 308 14.61 14.47 13.48
CA ASP A 308 14.19 13.06 13.43
C ASP A 308 13.11 12.89 12.37
N ILE A 309 13.40 12.03 11.42
CA ILE A 309 12.53 11.75 10.28
C ILE A 309 12.17 10.26 10.28
N GLU A 310 10.90 9.97 10.13
CA GLU A 310 10.45 8.64 9.74
C GLU A 310 10.40 8.55 8.21
N PHE A 311 10.88 7.43 7.66
CA PHE A 311 10.82 7.15 6.23
C PHE A 311 10.71 5.64 5.99
N ARG A 312 10.29 5.23 4.77
CA ARG A 312 10.06 3.82 4.46
C ARG A 312 11.20 3.14 3.70
N GLY A 313 12.16 3.90 3.22
CA GLY A 313 13.26 3.39 2.43
C GLY A 313 13.87 4.46 1.55
N TRP A 314 14.71 4.04 0.63
CA TRP A 314 15.46 4.88 -0.28
C TRP A 314 15.01 4.66 -1.72
N THR A 315 15.06 5.71 -2.54
CA THR A 315 14.95 5.58 -3.99
C THR A 315 16.30 5.18 -4.58
N ARG A 316 16.34 4.78 -5.87
CA ARG A 316 17.60 4.43 -6.57
C ARG A 316 18.62 5.58 -6.60
N ASP A 317 18.17 6.82 -6.54
CA ASP A 317 18.99 8.03 -6.49
C ASP A 317 19.25 8.55 -5.07
N ASN A 318 19.19 7.67 -4.08
CA ASN A 318 19.42 7.95 -2.65
C ASN A 318 18.56 9.09 -2.09
N LYS A 319 17.24 9.08 -2.41
CA LYS A 319 16.26 9.97 -1.80
C LYS A 319 15.33 9.23 -0.86
N LEU A 320 14.94 9.89 0.22
CA LEU A 320 13.99 9.35 1.19
C LEU A 320 12.61 9.12 0.57
N ARG A 321 12.06 7.93 0.77
CA ARG A 321 10.68 7.58 0.38
C ARG A 321 9.73 7.77 1.57
N HIS A 322 8.59 8.42 1.32
CA HIS A 322 7.52 8.63 2.31
C HIS A 322 8.01 9.23 3.64
N SER A 323 8.87 10.24 3.56
CA SER A 323 9.41 10.93 4.72
C SER A 323 8.33 11.68 5.49
N SER A 324 8.41 11.63 6.83
CA SER A 324 7.52 12.33 7.76
C SER A 324 8.35 12.92 8.90
N PHE A 325 8.20 14.21 9.14
CA PHE A 325 8.83 14.89 10.26
C PHE A 325 8.25 14.39 11.59
N LYS A 326 9.11 14.19 12.60
CA LYS A 326 8.70 13.79 13.94
C LYS A 326 9.01 14.84 14.99
N ARG A 327 10.22 15.34 14.98
CA ARG A 327 10.65 16.41 15.90
C ARG A 327 12.00 16.98 15.46
N LEU A 328 12.35 18.15 15.97
CA LEU A 328 13.74 18.60 16.01
C LEU A 328 14.51 17.72 17.00
N ALA A 329 15.71 17.33 16.67
CA ALA A 329 16.58 16.61 17.58
C ALA A 329 16.89 17.50 18.80
N GLU A 330 16.83 16.93 19.99
CA GLU A 330 17.12 17.66 21.25
C GLU A 330 18.60 18.06 21.32
N ARG A 331 19.47 17.17 20.86
CA ARG A 331 20.88 17.45 20.65
C ARG A 331 21.14 17.73 19.19
N GLN A 332 21.77 18.85 18.91
CA GLN A 332 22.22 19.20 17.56
C GLN A 332 23.64 18.62 17.33
N ASP A 333 23.82 17.34 17.67
CA ASP A 333 25.08 16.62 17.46
C ASP A 333 25.05 15.93 16.10
N HIS A 334 26.00 16.31 15.24
CA HIS A 334 26.13 15.75 13.91
C HIS A 334 26.59 14.28 13.91
N ALA A 335 27.07 13.74 15.03
CA ALA A 335 27.43 12.33 15.15
C ALA A 335 26.22 11.40 15.00
N ASP A 336 25.01 11.86 15.36
CA ASP A 336 23.76 11.11 15.26
C ASP A 336 23.09 11.19 13.89
N VAL A 337 23.66 12.00 12.96
CA VAL A 337 23.11 12.16 11.61
C VAL A 337 23.39 10.91 10.79
N TYR A 338 22.38 10.51 10.01
CA TYR A 338 22.46 9.36 9.13
C TYR A 338 23.64 9.48 8.16
N ARG A 339 24.35 8.37 7.97
CA ARG A 339 25.46 8.22 7.02
C ARG A 339 25.02 7.28 5.90
N LEU A 340 25.23 7.68 4.65
CA LEU A 340 24.94 6.90 3.45
C LEU A 340 25.97 5.78 3.27
#